data_6318a5471085dad17835006c79b39414
#
_entry.id   6318a5471085dad17835006c79b39414
#
_cell.length_a   1.000
_cell.length_b   1.000
_cell.length_c   1.000
_cell.angle_alpha   90.00
_cell.angle_beta   90.00
_cell.angle_gamma   90.00
#
_symmetry.space_group_name_H-M   'P 1'
#
loop_
_entity.id
_entity.type
_entity.pdbx_description
1 polymer ?
#
loop_
_entity_poly.entity_id
_entity_poly.type
_entity_poly.pdbx_seq_one_letter_code
_entity_poly.pdbx_strand_id
1 'polypeptide(L)'
;MLTQYLLYRDKMLPFMCLYIHSPYIKYFGSFIMNLFATIQQFVPQQQLSEVAGRLASSRHPVVKRAFIRSFAKAYHVTLDEYERDNFDAYESFNDFFTREPKDSARVIDATNNGIVSPADGVISQLGDIRDHKLLQAKGREYDIGQLLANSADGEYFSDGSFATVYLAPSNYHRVHMPFDGKLIATRYVPGTLFSVNNTTAANVPDLFARNERLVCMFDTEYGKSAVVMVGAMIVAGIETVATGKIIRTDDIQETQHDMNLTKGDELGRFYLGSTAIVVLPKGAKAAWQDTMKHGSTVQMGQLLGRVKA
;
A
#
# COMPACT_ATOMS: atom_id res chain seq x y z
N MET A 1 4.83 15.89 -9.05
CA MET A 1 4.53 17.32 -9.25
C MET A 1 5.07 18.21 -8.14
N LEU A 2 5.02 17.88 -6.87
CA LEU A 2 5.63 18.71 -5.81
C LEU A 2 7.17 18.69 -5.84
N THR A 3 7.79 17.61 -6.28
CA THR A 3 9.26 17.51 -6.39
C THR A 3 9.83 18.36 -7.53
N GLN A 4 9.08 18.59 -8.60
CA GLN A 4 9.44 19.58 -9.63
C GLN A 4 9.27 21.02 -9.12
N TYR A 5 8.38 21.27 -8.16
CA TYR A 5 8.19 22.58 -7.54
C TYR A 5 9.38 23.00 -6.67
N LEU A 6 10.05 22.04 -6.02
CA LEU A 6 11.22 22.31 -5.17
C LEU A 6 12.50 22.59 -5.98
N LEU A 7 12.65 21.99 -7.15
CA LEU A 7 13.80 22.24 -8.04
C LEU A 7 13.72 23.57 -8.82
N TYR A 8 12.54 24.18 -8.88
CA TYR A 8 12.36 25.50 -9.51
C TYR A 8 12.48 26.68 -8.53
N ARG A 9 12.55 26.41 -7.23
CA ARG A 9 12.56 27.44 -6.17
C ARG A 9 13.80 28.34 -6.20
N ASP A 10 14.93 27.86 -6.70
CA ASP A 10 16.20 28.58 -6.65
C ASP A 10 16.49 29.46 -7.87
N LYS A 11 15.57 29.51 -8.86
CA LYS A 11 15.72 30.31 -10.07
C LYS A 11 14.61 31.35 -10.33
N MET A 12 13.69 31.57 -9.39
CA MET A 12 12.63 32.56 -9.56
C MET A 12 12.91 33.80 -8.70
N LEU A 13 12.82 34.95 -9.38
CA LEU A 13 13.07 36.33 -8.90
C LEU A 13 12.34 36.67 -7.57
N PRO A 14 12.86 37.57 -6.75
CA PRO A 14 12.42 37.84 -5.37
C PRO A 14 10.98 38.37 -5.23
N PHE A 15 10.31 38.73 -6.32
CA PHE A 15 8.91 39.21 -6.30
C PHE A 15 7.85 38.11 -6.14
N MET A 16 8.19 36.83 -6.34
CA MET A 16 7.24 35.71 -6.20
C MET A 16 7.18 35.09 -4.79
N CYS A 17 8.14 35.37 -3.93
CA CYS A 17 8.13 34.89 -2.54
C CYS A 17 7.01 35.48 -1.67
N LEU A 18 6.49 36.64 -2.02
CA LEU A 18 5.38 37.32 -1.29
C LEU A 18 4.00 36.72 -1.60
N TYR A 19 3.85 35.96 -2.71
CA TYR A 19 2.57 35.40 -3.12
C TYR A 19 2.28 33.98 -2.58
N ILE A 20 3.29 33.27 -2.09
CA ILE A 20 3.15 31.86 -1.66
C ILE A 20 2.43 31.71 -0.31
N HIS A 21 2.32 32.78 0.49
CA HIS A 21 1.61 32.80 1.78
C HIS A 21 0.16 33.31 1.68
N SER A 22 -0.36 33.55 0.48
CA SER A 22 -1.74 33.97 0.32
C SER A 22 -2.70 32.83 0.71
N PRO A 23 -3.68 33.06 1.60
CA PRO A 23 -4.71 32.09 1.93
C PRO A 23 -5.46 31.59 0.69
N TYR A 24 -5.59 32.41 -0.34
CA TYR A 24 -6.24 32.06 -1.61
C TYR A 24 -5.56 30.90 -2.35
N ILE A 25 -4.21 30.76 -2.30
CA ILE A 25 -3.51 29.65 -2.94
C ILE A 25 -3.73 28.34 -2.18
N LYS A 26 -3.81 28.39 -0.84
CA LYS A 26 -4.18 27.23 -0.01
C LYS A 26 -5.62 26.78 -0.31
N TYR A 27 -6.57 27.72 -0.43
CA TYR A 27 -7.96 27.40 -0.77
C TYR A 27 -8.10 26.86 -2.18
N PHE A 28 -7.40 27.43 -3.16
CA PHE A 28 -7.43 26.98 -4.55
C PHE A 28 -6.79 25.59 -4.71
N GLY A 29 -5.65 25.34 -4.06
CA GLY A 29 -5.03 24.02 -4.03
C GLY A 29 -5.94 22.95 -3.35
N SER A 30 -6.58 23.29 -2.24
CA SER A 30 -7.55 22.42 -1.56
C SER A 30 -8.79 22.17 -2.43
N PHE A 31 -9.27 23.19 -3.14
CA PHE A 31 -10.42 23.06 -4.06
C PHE A 31 -10.12 22.12 -5.23
N ILE A 32 -8.95 22.26 -5.88
CA ILE A 32 -8.54 21.36 -6.97
C ILE A 32 -8.35 19.93 -6.46
N MET A 33 -7.79 19.73 -5.27
CA MET A 33 -7.58 18.42 -4.68
C MET A 33 -8.91 17.74 -4.29
N ASN A 34 -9.87 18.51 -3.76
CA ASN A 34 -11.22 18.01 -3.50
C ASN A 34 -11.95 17.69 -4.80
N LEU A 35 -11.81 18.51 -5.84
CA LEU A 35 -12.37 18.27 -7.16
C LEU A 35 -11.81 16.98 -7.79
N PHE A 36 -10.50 16.74 -7.67
CA PHE A 36 -9.88 15.50 -8.15
C PHE A 36 -10.43 14.26 -7.43
N ALA A 37 -10.55 14.31 -6.09
CA ALA A 37 -11.14 13.23 -5.31
C ALA A 37 -12.62 12.99 -5.68
N THR A 38 -13.36 14.05 -5.97
CA THR A 38 -14.77 13.99 -6.39
C THR A 38 -14.91 13.41 -7.80
N ILE A 39 -14.08 13.84 -8.75
CA ILE A 39 -14.12 13.34 -10.13
C ILE A 39 -13.88 11.83 -10.17
N GLN A 40 -13.01 11.28 -9.32
CA GLN A 40 -12.76 9.85 -9.24
C GLN A 40 -14.04 9.02 -8.97
N GLN A 41 -15.07 9.59 -8.33
CA GLN A 41 -16.33 8.90 -8.06
C GLN A 41 -17.17 8.69 -9.33
N PHE A 42 -16.97 9.52 -10.35
CA PHE A 42 -17.73 9.47 -11.61
C PHE A 42 -17.00 8.72 -12.74
N VAL A 43 -15.73 8.40 -12.52
CA VAL A 43 -14.95 7.63 -13.50
C VAL A 43 -15.33 6.14 -13.39
N PRO A 44 -15.55 5.41 -14.51
CA PRO A 44 -15.79 3.97 -14.48
C PRO A 44 -14.49 3.22 -14.12
N GLN A 45 -14.14 3.24 -12.83
CA GLN A 45 -12.85 2.78 -12.30
C GLN A 45 -12.53 1.33 -12.64
N GLN A 46 -13.53 0.45 -12.59
CA GLN A 46 -13.35 -0.97 -12.89
C GLN A 46 -13.00 -1.19 -14.36
N GLN A 47 -13.74 -0.57 -15.28
CA GLN A 47 -13.49 -0.69 -16.72
C GLN A 47 -12.12 -0.13 -17.10
N LEU A 48 -11.74 1.03 -16.51
CA LEU A 48 -10.43 1.62 -16.73
C LEU A 48 -9.31 0.71 -16.22
N SER A 49 -9.51 0.10 -15.05
CA SER A 49 -8.55 -0.85 -14.46
C SER A 49 -8.42 -2.13 -15.29
N GLU A 50 -9.53 -2.62 -15.89
CA GLU A 50 -9.48 -3.79 -16.78
C GLU A 50 -8.69 -3.49 -18.07
N VAL A 51 -8.95 -2.35 -18.71
CA VAL A 51 -8.21 -1.94 -19.92
C VAL A 51 -6.73 -1.74 -19.60
N ALA A 52 -6.42 -1.05 -18.50
CA ALA A 52 -5.05 -0.87 -18.04
C ALA A 52 -4.38 -2.22 -17.74
N GLY A 53 -5.10 -3.14 -17.10
CA GLY A 53 -4.63 -4.49 -16.80
C GLY A 53 -4.33 -5.32 -18.05
N ARG A 54 -5.18 -5.24 -19.09
CA ARG A 54 -4.94 -5.91 -20.38
C ARG A 54 -3.69 -5.35 -21.07
N LEU A 55 -3.52 -4.04 -21.08
CA LEU A 55 -2.32 -3.39 -21.63
C LEU A 55 -1.05 -3.76 -20.84
N ALA A 56 -1.15 -3.74 -19.49
CA ALA A 56 -0.04 -4.08 -18.61
C ALA A 56 0.38 -5.55 -18.69
N SER A 57 -0.55 -6.44 -19.05
CA SER A 57 -0.29 -7.88 -19.28
C SER A 57 0.19 -8.18 -20.70
N SER A 58 0.20 -7.19 -21.61
CA SER A 58 0.60 -7.40 -22.99
C SER A 58 2.07 -7.83 -23.12
N ARG A 59 2.31 -8.95 -23.81
CA ARG A 59 3.65 -9.44 -24.15
C ARG A 59 4.15 -8.93 -25.51
N HIS A 60 3.31 -8.15 -26.22
CA HIS A 60 3.72 -7.61 -27.52
C HIS A 60 4.93 -6.68 -27.38
N PRO A 61 6.06 -6.93 -28.09
CA PRO A 61 7.35 -6.26 -27.84
C PRO A 61 7.28 -4.73 -27.86
N VAL A 62 6.53 -4.15 -28.79
CA VAL A 62 6.41 -2.69 -28.92
C VAL A 62 5.60 -2.11 -27.74
N VAL A 63 4.47 -2.75 -27.39
CA VAL A 63 3.57 -2.30 -26.32
C VAL A 63 4.29 -2.36 -24.96
N LYS A 64 4.86 -3.53 -24.62
CA LYS A 64 5.56 -3.70 -23.34
C LYS A 64 6.73 -2.73 -23.20
N ARG A 65 7.57 -2.59 -24.23
CA ARG A 65 8.74 -1.71 -24.22
C ARG A 65 8.34 -0.24 -24.05
N ALA A 66 7.35 0.22 -24.81
CA ALA A 66 6.86 1.58 -24.70
C ALA A 66 6.30 1.86 -23.31
N PHE A 67 5.51 0.93 -22.75
CA PHE A 67 4.88 1.11 -21.45
C PHE A 67 5.93 1.09 -20.31
N ILE A 68 6.82 0.09 -20.29
CA ILE A 68 7.88 -0.03 -19.28
C ILE A 68 8.79 1.20 -19.28
N ARG A 69 9.31 1.59 -20.45
CA ARG A 69 10.26 2.71 -20.55
C ARG A 69 9.62 4.06 -20.24
N SER A 70 8.36 4.27 -20.67
CA SER A 70 7.63 5.51 -20.33
C SER A 70 7.38 5.62 -18.83
N PHE A 71 7.00 4.51 -18.20
CA PHE A 71 6.80 4.46 -16.75
C PHE A 71 8.12 4.65 -15.99
N ALA A 72 9.16 3.92 -16.35
CA ALA A 72 10.47 4.02 -15.71
C ALA A 72 11.01 5.45 -15.78
N LYS A 73 10.87 6.11 -16.94
CA LYS A 73 11.25 7.52 -17.14
C LYS A 73 10.39 8.46 -16.28
N ALA A 74 9.06 8.28 -16.25
CA ALA A 74 8.15 9.16 -15.53
C ALA A 74 8.32 9.09 -14.00
N TYR A 75 8.66 7.91 -13.48
CA TYR A 75 8.81 7.64 -12.05
C TYR A 75 10.27 7.48 -11.60
N HIS A 76 11.24 7.72 -12.48
CA HIS A 76 12.68 7.61 -12.20
C HIS A 76 13.09 6.23 -11.65
N VAL A 77 12.48 5.16 -12.18
CA VAL A 77 12.79 3.79 -11.75
C VAL A 77 14.13 3.35 -12.33
N THR A 78 15.04 2.90 -11.47
CA THR A 78 16.29 2.21 -11.85
C THR A 78 16.17 0.71 -11.57
N LEU A 79 17.09 -0.07 -12.12
CA LEU A 79 17.12 -1.52 -11.96
C LEU A 79 18.31 -2.03 -11.15
N ASP A 80 19.10 -1.13 -10.55
CA ASP A 80 20.36 -1.47 -9.87
C ASP A 80 20.19 -2.48 -8.74
N GLU A 81 19.04 -2.42 -8.04
CA GLU A 81 18.70 -3.28 -6.91
C GLU A 81 17.90 -4.54 -7.29
N TYR A 82 17.64 -4.76 -8.60
CA TYR A 82 16.77 -5.83 -9.07
C TYR A 82 17.55 -6.91 -9.83
N GLU A 83 17.04 -8.16 -9.78
CA GLU A 83 17.66 -9.31 -10.44
C GLU A 83 17.86 -9.11 -11.94
N ARG A 84 16.88 -8.49 -12.61
CA ARG A 84 16.94 -8.17 -14.03
C ARG A 84 17.29 -6.70 -14.22
N ASP A 85 18.49 -6.42 -14.70
CA ASP A 85 19.07 -5.09 -14.87
C ASP A 85 18.71 -4.42 -16.22
N ASN A 86 17.93 -5.10 -17.06
CA ASN A 86 17.51 -4.63 -18.37
C ASN A 86 15.99 -4.58 -18.51
N PHE A 87 15.44 -3.43 -18.89
CA PHE A 87 14.01 -3.25 -19.13
C PHE A 87 13.41 -4.18 -20.18
N ASP A 88 14.20 -4.62 -21.16
CA ASP A 88 13.75 -5.52 -22.23
C ASP A 88 13.65 -7.00 -21.77
N ALA A 89 14.26 -7.35 -20.63
CA ALA A 89 14.23 -8.69 -20.05
C ALA A 89 12.87 -9.07 -19.42
N TYR A 90 12.00 -8.09 -19.18
CA TYR A 90 10.67 -8.32 -18.63
C TYR A 90 9.69 -8.75 -19.72
N GLU A 91 8.83 -9.73 -19.40
CA GLU A 91 7.86 -10.27 -20.36
C GLU A 91 6.68 -9.33 -20.61
N SER A 92 6.29 -8.54 -19.61
CA SER A 92 5.19 -7.58 -19.66
C SER A 92 5.46 -6.41 -18.69
N PHE A 93 4.59 -5.40 -18.70
CA PHE A 93 4.66 -4.34 -17.72
C PHE A 93 4.34 -4.86 -16.30
N ASN A 94 3.41 -5.80 -16.16
CA ASN A 94 3.11 -6.41 -14.85
C ASN A 94 4.31 -7.14 -14.27
N ASP A 95 5.06 -7.87 -15.10
CA ASP A 95 6.31 -8.54 -14.71
C ASP A 95 7.38 -7.53 -14.25
N PHE A 96 7.51 -6.41 -14.96
CA PHE A 96 8.40 -5.32 -14.56
C PHE A 96 7.91 -4.63 -13.25
N PHE A 97 6.62 -4.45 -13.09
CA PHE A 97 6.06 -3.77 -11.93
C PHE A 97 6.23 -4.59 -10.65
N THR A 98 6.13 -5.90 -10.75
CA THR A 98 6.38 -6.85 -9.66
C THR A 98 7.81 -7.42 -9.69
N ARG A 99 8.76 -6.67 -10.24
CA ARG A 99 10.18 -7.05 -10.39
C ARG A 99 10.78 -7.55 -9.08
N GLU A 100 11.67 -8.52 -9.16
CA GLU A 100 12.29 -9.16 -8.02
C GLU A 100 13.57 -8.43 -7.62
N PRO A 101 13.72 -8.05 -6.34
CA PRO A 101 14.96 -7.46 -5.85
C PRO A 101 16.04 -8.53 -5.73
N LYS A 102 17.30 -8.13 -5.81
CA LYS A 102 18.43 -8.99 -5.44
C LYS A 102 18.34 -9.36 -3.96
N ASP A 103 18.79 -10.54 -3.59
CA ASP A 103 18.78 -11.01 -2.19
C ASP A 103 19.42 -10.02 -1.22
N SER A 104 20.47 -9.32 -1.66
CA SER A 104 21.19 -8.34 -0.86
C SER A 104 20.52 -6.97 -0.78
N ALA A 105 19.49 -6.70 -1.60
CA ALA A 105 18.89 -5.37 -1.72
C ALA A 105 17.86 -5.09 -0.61
N ARG A 106 17.33 -6.13 0.02
CA ARG A 106 16.38 -6.02 1.13
C ARG A 106 16.80 -6.94 2.27
N VAL A 107 17.24 -6.34 3.36
CA VAL A 107 17.68 -7.07 4.55
C VAL A 107 16.51 -7.16 5.53
N ILE A 108 16.16 -8.39 5.90
CA ILE A 108 15.12 -8.63 6.91
C ILE A 108 15.73 -8.43 8.29
N ASP A 109 15.18 -7.50 9.06
CA ASP A 109 15.63 -7.27 10.44
C ASP A 109 15.39 -8.53 11.30
N ALA A 110 16.47 -9.01 11.92
CA ALA A 110 16.49 -10.24 12.69
C ALA A 110 16.06 -10.06 14.17
N THR A 111 15.57 -8.87 14.55
CA THR A 111 15.10 -8.61 15.92
C THR A 111 14.02 -9.61 16.31
N ASN A 112 14.23 -10.30 17.44
CA ASN A 112 13.22 -11.18 18.03
C ASN A 112 11.96 -10.36 18.35
N ASN A 113 10.78 -10.91 18.05
CA ASN A 113 9.49 -10.24 18.21
C ASN A 113 9.41 -8.90 17.44
N GLY A 114 10.27 -8.69 16.43
CA GLY A 114 10.27 -7.53 15.56
C GLY A 114 9.15 -7.59 14.53
N ILE A 115 8.41 -6.49 14.39
CA ILE A 115 7.49 -6.26 13.30
C ILE A 115 8.24 -5.46 12.23
N VAL A 116 8.35 -6.01 11.03
CA VAL A 116 9.06 -5.37 9.92
C VAL A 116 8.10 -4.77 8.91
N SER A 117 8.59 -3.84 8.09
CA SER A 117 7.80 -3.30 6.98
C SER A 117 7.46 -4.39 5.98
N PRO A 118 6.17 -4.56 5.64
CA PRO A 118 5.75 -5.55 4.66
C PRO A 118 6.13 -5.17 3.22
N ALA A 119 6.52 -3.93 2.97
CA ALA A 119 6.78 -3.43 1.64
C ALA A 119 7.72 -2.21 1.66
N ASP A 120 8.27 -1.87 0.49
CA ASP A 120 8.88 -0.57 0.26
C ASP A 120 7.79 0.49 0.18
N GLY A 121 8.00 1.62 0.83
CA GLY A 121 7.01 2.69 0.77
C GLY A 121 7.23 3.83 1.74
N VAL A 122 6.12 4.44 2.09
CA VAL A 122 6.07 5.54 3.05
C VAL A 122 5.05 5.19 4.13
N ILE A 123 5.42 5.35 5.39
CA ILE A 123 4.47 5.25 6.50
C ILE A 123 3.38 6.32 6.32
N SER A 124 2.17 5.85 6.02
CA SER A 124 1.00 6.73 5.99
C SER A 124 0.54 7.04 7.41
N GLN A 125 0.34 6.01 8.22
CA GLN A 125 0.01 6.11 9.63
C GLN A 125 0.50 4.86 10.37
N LEU A 126 0.78 4.99 11.66
CA LEU A 126 0.97 3.88 12.58
C LEU A 126 0.58 4.33 13.99
N GLY A 127 0.17 3.40 14.83
CA GLY A 127 -0.25 3.68 16.20
C GLY A 127 -1.19 2.64 16.77
N ASP A 128 -1.97 3.06 17.74
CA ASP A 128 -2.97 2.23 18.41
C ASP A 128 -4.31 2.33 17.70
N ILE A 129 -5.06 1.25 17.72
CA ILE A 129 -6.48 1.22 17.41
C ILE A 129 -7.19 1.60 18.72
N ARG A 130 -8.07 2.60 18.68
CA ARG A 130 -8.81 3.07 19.84
C ARG A 130 -10.30 3.10 19.56
N ASP A 131 -11.09 2.49 20.43
CA ASP A 131 -12.54 2.43 20.26
C ASP A 131 -12.94 1.99 18.82
N HIS A 132 -12.33 0.92 18.31
CA HIS A 132 -12.50 0.40 16.95
C HIS A 132 -12.00 1.32 15.83
N LYS A 133 -11.30 2.43 16.10
CA LYS A 133 -10.88 3.42 15.10
C LYS A 133 -9.39 3.40 14.85
N LEU A 134 -9.07 3.46 13.56
CA LEU A 134 -7.70 3.66 13.04
C LEU A 134 -7.60 5.05 12.41
N LEU A 135 -6.46 5.71 12.64
CA LEU A 135 -6.16 6.98 11.99
C LEU A 135 -5.89 6.76 10.49
N GLN A 136 -6.61 7.49 9.63
CA GLN A 136 -6.41 7.46 8.18
C GLN A 136 -5.44 8.56 7.72
N ALA A 137 -5.82 9.81 7.90
CA ALA A 137 -5.01 10.98 7.57
C ALA A 137 -5.67 12.26 8.13
N LYS A 138 -4.89 13.26 8.53
CA LYS A 138 -5.39 14.57 8.97
C LYS A 138 -6.50 14.50 10.02
N GLY A 139 -6.37 13.59 10.98
CA GLY A 139 -7.37 13.42 12.06
C GLY A 139 -8.65 12.70 11.64
N ARG A 140 -8.74 12.19 10.42
CA ARG A 140 -9.84 11.29 10.01
C ARG A 140 -9.53 9.89 10.48
N GLU A 141 -10.54 9.22 10.92
CA GLU A 141 -10.49 7.84 11.40
C GLU A 141 -11.48 6.98 10.62
N TYR A 142 -11.25 5.67 10.61
CA TYR A 142 -12.14 4.68 10.01
C TYR A 142 -12.20 3.43 10.88
N ASP A 143 -13.24 2.64 10.71
CA ASP A 143 -13.56 1.51 11.57
C ASP A 143 -12.80 0.25 11.17
N ILE A 144 -12.22 -0.47 12.16
CA ILE A 144 -11.47 -1.71 11.95
C ILE A 144 -12.37 -2.84 11.46
N GLY A 145 -13.59 -2.95 11.96
CA GLY A 145 -14.55 -3.96 11.52
C GLY A 145 -14.94 -3.74 10.06
N GLN A 146 -15.09 -2.47 9.63
CA GLN A 146 -15.30 -2.15 8.23
C GLN A 146 -14.07 -2.48 7.38
N LEU A 147 -12.85 -2.18 7.86
CA LEU A 147 -11.62 -2.55 7.15
C LEU A 147 -11.52 -4.06 6.94
N LEU A 148 -11.78 -4.84 7.98
CA LEU A 148 -11.71 -6.30 7.93
C LEU A 148 -12.95 -6.95 7.30
N ALA A 149 -14.01 -6.17 7.07
CA ALA A 149 -15.33 -6.62 6.61
C ALA A 149 -15.90 -7.75 7.50
N ASN A 150 -15.66 -7.65 8.81
CA ASN A 150 -16.13 -8.59 9.81
C ASN A 150 -16.18 -7.90 11.18
N SER A 151 -17.35 -7.88 11.80
CA SER A 151 -17.57 -7.21 13.09
C SER A 151 -16.91 -7.93 14.26
N ALA A 152 -16.87 -9.26 14.24
CA ALA A 152 -16.23 -10.04 15.31
C ALA A 152 -14.69 -9.88 15.28
N ASP A 153 -14.09 -9.84 14.09
CA ASP A 153 -12.67 -9.50 13.94
C ASP A 153 -12.44 -8.03 14.36
N GLY A 154 -13.36 -7.12 14.02
CA GLY A 154 -13.30 -5.72 14.46
C GLY A 154 -13.27 -5.57 15.98
N GLU A 155 -14.12 -6.31 16.69
CA GLU A 155 -14.14 -6.36 18.16
C GLU A 155 -12.81 -6.91 18.70
N TYR A 156 -12.30 -7.99 18.12
CA TYR A 156 -11.04 -8.60 18.54
C TYR A 156 -9.85 -7.64 18.45
N PHE A 157 -9.82 -6.78 17.42
CA PHE A 157 -8.74 -5.82 17.20
C PHE A 157 -9.00 -4.42 17.78
N SER A 158 -10.08 -4.20 18.52
CA SER A 158 -10.57 -2.87 18.94
C SER A 158 -9.54 -2.02 19.68
N ASP A 159 -8.66 -2.63 20.45
CA ASP A 159 -7.59 -1.96 21.22
C ASP A 159 -6.20 -2.44 20.78
N GLY A 160 -6.06 -2.88 19.56
CA GLY A 160 -4.82 -3.36 18.99
C GLY A 160 -3.91 -2.23 18.50
N SER A 161 -3.02 -2.58 17.58
CA SER A 161 -2.10 -1.63 16.95
C SER A 161 -2.06 -1.84 15.44
N PHE A 162 -1.67 -0.81 14.70
CA PHE A 162 -1.59 -0.90 13.24
C PHE A 162 -0.44 -0.10 12.66
N ALA A 163 -0.01 -0.48 11.44
CA ALA A 163 0.89 0.30 10.61
C ALA A 163 0.41 0.25 9.16
N THR A 164 0.27 1.41 8.54
CA THR A 164 -0.16 1.59 7.15
C THR A 164 1.02 2.06 6.31
N VAL A 165 1.43 1.24 5.35
CA VAL A 165 2.50 1.52 4.40
C VAL A 165 1.91 1.79 3.02
N TYR A 166 2.11 2.98 2.50
CA TYR A 166 1.73 3.37 1.14
C TYR A 166 2.86 3.04 0.16
N LEU A 167 2.57 2.27 -0.88
CA LEU A 167 3.49 1.93 -1.94
C LEU A 167 3.30 2.91 -3.11
N ALA A 168 4.26 3.81 -3.30
CA ALA A 168 4.25 4.71 -4.46
C ALA A 168 4.55 3.94 -5.75
N PRO A 169 4.12 4.41 -6.93
CA PRO A 169 4.30 3.70 -8.20
C PRO A 169 5.75 3.28 -8.52
N SER A 170 6.74 4.03 -8.05
CA SER A 170 8.17 3.71 -8.22
C SER A 170 8.67 2.59 -7.33
N ASN A 171 7.98 2.30 -6.22
CA ASN A 171 8.43 1.33 -5.24
C ASN A 171 8.38 -0.11 -5.77
N TYR A 172 8.93 -1.00 -5.01
CA TYR A 172 8.77 -2.43 -5.11
C TYR A 172 7.34 -2.83 -4.69
N HIS A 173 6.64 -3.66 -5.49
CA HIS A 173 5.21 -3.91 -5.29
C HIS A 173 4.86 -5.35 -4.89
N ARG A 174 5.80 -6.11 -4.34
CA ARG A 174 5.49 -7.32 -3.58
C ARG A 174 5.31 -6.96 -2.10
N VAL A 175 4.48 -7.71 -1.43
CA VAL A 175 4.18 -7.59 0.00
C VAL A 175 4.73 -8.82 0.69
N HIS A 176 5.44 -8.61 1.77
CA HIS A 176 6.11 -9.66 2.54
C HIS A 176 5.56 -9.75 3.96
N MET A 177 5.78 -10.88 4.58
CA MET A 177 5.35 -11.12 5.94
C MET A 177 6.07 -10.19 6.93
N PRO A 178 5.32 -9.39 7.70
CA PRO A 178 5.91 -8.50 8.70
C PRO A 178 6.29 -9.23 10.01
N PHE A 179 5.86 -10.46 10.18
CA PHE A 179 6.04 -11.33 11.36
C PHE A 179 5.92 -12.80 10.97
N ASP A 180 6.31 -13.71 11.85
CA ASP A 180 6.04 -15.14 11.69
C ASP A 180 4.58 -15.45 12.01
N GLY A 181 3.93 -16.27 11.18
CA GLY A 181 2.54 -16.64 11.41
C GLY A 181 2.00 -17.69 10.45
N LYS A 182 0.92 -18.30 10.85
CA LYS A 182 0.17 -19.25 10.03
C LYS A 182 -0.99 -18.52 9.37
N LEU A 183 -0.99 -18.45 8.04
CA LEU A 183 -2.14 -17.94 7.30
C LEU A 183 -3.31 -18.89 7.49
N ILE A 184 -4.39 -18.41 8.11
CA ILE A 184 -5.59 -19.19 8.43
C ILE A 184 -6.75 -18.88 7.49
N ALA A 185 -6.85 -17.63 6.99
CA ALA A 185 -7.88 -17.27 6.04
C ALA A 185 -7.46 -16.09 5.18
N THR A 186 -8.01 -16.02 3.96
CA THR A 186 -8.04 -14.81 3.14
C THR A 186 -9.47 -14.42 2.87
N ARG A 187 -9.77 -13.11 3.00
CA ARG A 187 -11.10 -12.55 2.74
C ARG A 187 -10.98 -11.46 1.68
N TYR A 188 -11.46 -11.76 0.47
CA TYR A 188 -11.63 -10.76 -0.58
C TYR A 188 -12.85 -9.90 -0.27
N VAL A 189 -12.68 -8.60 -0.35
CA VAL A 189 -13.75 -7.63 -0.14
C VAL A 189 -13.85 -6.73 -1.36
N PRO A 190 -14.95 -6.81 -2.12
CA PRO A 190 -15.19 -5.94 -3.25
C PRO A 190 -15.30 -4.48 -2.79
N GLY A 191 -14.95 -3.55 -3.67
CA GLY A 191 -15.00 -2.15 -3.32
C GLY A 191 -14.68 -1.22 -4.48
N THR A 192 -14.54 0.05 -4.15
CA THR A 192 -14.09 1.08 -5.09
C THR A 192 -12.58 0.97 -5.33
N LEU A 193 -12.10 1.70 -6.33
CA LEU A 193 -10.69 1.79 -6.67
C LEU A 193 -10.23 3.25 -6.65
N PHE A 194 -10.40 3.93 -5.51
CA PHE A 194 -9.82 5.26 -5.34
C PHE A 194 -8.30 5.18 -5.29
N SER A 195 -7.64 6.20 -5.79
CA SER A 195 -6.21 6.39 -5.51
C SER A 195 -5.97 6.40 -3.99
N VAL A 196 -4.90 5.76 -3.52
CA VAL A 196 -4.56 5.68 -2.08
C VAL A 196 -3.40 6.61 -1.69
N ASN A 197 -3.10 7.60 -2.52
CA ASN A 197 -2.09 8.61 -2.20
C ASN A 197 -2.54 9.53 -1.04
N ASN A 198 -1.59 10.27 -0.46
CA ASN A 198 -1.83 11.15 0.69
C ASN A 198 -2.95 12.18 0.46
N THR A 199 -3.11 12.67 -0.79
CA THR A 199 -4.17 13.62 -1.13
C THR A 199 -5.55 12.98 -1.02
N THR A 200 -5.72 11.78 -1.59
CA THR A 200 -6.99 11.07 -1.54
C THR A 200 -7.30 10.60 -0.11
N ALA A 201 -6.29 10.08 0.61
CA ALA A 201 -6.42 9.68 2.01
C ALA A 201 -6.86 10.84 2.92
N ALA A 202 -6.44 12.06 2.62
CA ALA A 202 -6.84 13.25 3.36
C ALA A 202 -8.26 13.74 3.04
N ASN A 203 -8.86 13.34 1.92
CA ASN A 203 -10.11 13.93 1.41
C ASN A 203 -11.27 12.92 1.26
N VAL A 204 -10.99 11.63 1.08
CA VAL A 204 -12.03 10.58 0.96
C VAL A 204 -12.23 9.91 2.32
N PRO A 205 -13.41 9.99 2.93
CA PRO A 205 -13.71 9.28 4.17
C PRO A 205 -13.66 7.76 3.95
N ASP A 206 -13.19 7.03 4.96
CA ASP A 206 -13.14 5.56 5.01
C ASP A 206 -12.44 4.92 3.79
N LEU A 207 -11.47 5.64 3.22
CA LEU A 207 -10.81 5.29 1.96
C LEU A 207 -10.40 3.82 1.90
N PHE A 208 -9.67 3.36 2.92
CA PHE A 208 -9.12 2.00 2.95
C PHE A 208 -10.19 0.92 3.16
N ALA A 209 -11.26 1.25 3.91
CA ALA A 209 -12.39 0.37 4.12
C ALA A 209 -13.37 0.33 2.92
N ARG A 210 -13.33 1.33 2.04
CA ARG A 210 -14.16 1.40 0.82
C ARG A 210 -13.51 0.79 -0.40
N ASN A 211 -12.18 0.77 -0.46
CA ASN A 211 -11.46 0.21 -1.60
C ASN A 211 -11.50 -1.32 -1.59
N GLU A 212 -11.47 -1.89 -2.81
CA GLU A 212 -11.20 -3.32 -3.03
C GLU A 212 -9.97 -3.73 -2.25
N ARG A 213 -10.05 -4.84 -1.51
CA ARG A 213 -8.97 -5.31 -0.67
C ARG A 213 -9.00 -6.80 -0.40
N LEU A 214 -7.86 -7.32 -0.02
CA LEU A 214 -7.71 -8.68 0.48
C LEU A 214 -7.22 -8.62 1.93
N VAL A 215 -8.00 -9.18 2.84
CA VAL A 215 -7.64 -9.35 4.25
C VAL A 215 -7.00 -10.73 4.42
N CYS A 216 -5.74 -10.77 4.81
CA CYS A 216 -5.01 -12.00 5.14
C CYS A 216 -4.95 -12.14 6.66
N MET A 217 -5.58 -13.17 7.21
CA MET A 217 -5.66 -13.44 8.64
C MET A 217 -4.63 -14.49 9.04
N PHE A 218 -3.91 -14.21 10.11
CA PHE A 218 -2.84 -15.07 10.62
C PHE A 218 -3.08 -15.47 12.06
N ASP A 219 -2.69 -16.68 12.41
CA ASP A 219 -2.47 -17.10 13.78
C ASP A 219 -0.98 -16.95 14.10
N THR A 220 -0.67 -16.21 15.17
CA THR A 220 0.69 -15.86 15.58
C THR A 220 0.87 -16.18 17.08
N GLU A 221 2.12 -16.16 17.57
CA GLU A 221 2.42 -16.40 18.99
C GLU A 221 1.77 -15.38 19.95
N TYR A 222 1.41 -14.18 19.46
CA TYR A 222 0.74 -13.13 20.25
C TYR A 222 -0.77 -12.98 19.93
N GLY A 223 -1.33 -13.95 19.19
CA GLY A 223 -2.75 -14.01 18.83
C GLY A 223 -3.02 -13.75 17.35
N LYS A 224 -4.30 -13.67 16.99
CA LYS A 224 -4.68 -13.37 15.59
C LYS A 224 -4.12 -12.02 15.16
N SER A 225 -3.55 -11.97 13.98
CA SER A 225 -3.02 -10.77 13.35
C SER A 225 -3.47 -10.70 11.90
N ALA A 226 -3.40 -9.54 11.26
CA ALA A 226 -3.80 -9.40 9.88
C ALA A 226 -2.83 -8.56 9.05
N VAL A 227 -2.75 -8.86 7.76
CA VAL A 227 -2.18 -7.98 6.73
C VAL A 227 -3.29 -7.70 5.71
N VAL A 228 -3.65 -6.43 5.55
CA VAL A 228 -4.68 -6.02 4.60
C VAL A 228 -4.00 -5.41 3.39
N MET A 229 -4.20 -6.04 2.23
CA MET A 229 -3.72 -5.58 0.94
C MET A 229 -4.81 -4.75 0.27
N VAL A 230 -4.66 -3.43 0.24
CA VAL A 230 -5.66 -2.50 -0.30
C VAL A 230 -5.30 -2.11 -1.73
N GLY A 231 -6.20 -2.41 -2.67
CA GLY A 231 -6.09 -2.00 -4.06
C GLY A 231 -6.38 -0.50 -4.26
N ALA A 232 -5.99 0.03 -5.43
CA ALA A 232 -6.21 1.42 -5.79
C ALA A 232 -6.57 1.57 -7.28
N MET A 233 -6.80 2.80 -7.72
CA MET A 233 -7.09 3.13 -9.12
C MET A 233 -6.01 2.56 -10.05
N ILE A 234 -6.47 1.93 -11.14
CA ILE A 234 -5.63 1.27 -12.15
C ILE A 234 -4.96 -0.03 -11.63
N VAL A 235 -5.23 -0.47 -10.37
CA VAL A 235 -4.75 -1.77 -9.89
C VAL A 235 -5.36 -2.88 -10.73
N ALA A 236 -4.48 -3.61 -11.44
CA ALA A 236 -4.91 -4.71 -12.30
C ALA A 236 -5.19 -6.01 -11.51
N GLY A 237 -4.99 -5.99 -10.20
CA GLY A 237 -5.30 -7.10 -9.30
C GLY A 237 -4.37 -7.23 -8.11
N ILE A 238 -4.81 -8.06 -7.18
CA ILE A 238 -4.05 -8.54 -6.02
C ILE A 238 -3.76 -10.02 -6.27
N GLU A 239 -2.57 -10.47 -5.91
CA GLU A 239 -2.17 -11.87 -5.96
C GLU A 239 -1.52 -12.26 -4.64
N THR A 240 -1.76 -13.47 -4.15
CA THR A 240 -1.02 -14.02 -3.01
C THR A 240 -0.41 -15.37 -3.35
N VAL A 241 0.60 -15.76 -2.58
CA VAL A 241 1.24 -17.08 -2.71
C VAL A 241 0.26 -18.24 -2.41
N ALA A 242 -0.77 -17.97 -1.59
CA ALA A 242 -1.76 -18.96 -1.19
C ALA A 242 -2.91 -19.12 -2.20
N THR A 243 -3.32 -18.05 -2.88
CA THR A 243 -4.52 -18.05 -3.74
C THR A 243 -4.22 -17.85 -5.22
N GLY A 244 -2.99 -17.43 -5.56
CA GLY A 244 -2.71 -16.87 -6.88
C GLY A 244 -3.43 -15.54 -7.06
N LYS A 245 -3.67 -15.16 -8.30
CA LYS A 245 -4.36 -13.91 -8.65
C LYS A 245 -5.83 -13.96 -8.24
N ILE A 246 -6.25 -12.99 -7.45
CA ILE A 246 -7.65 -12.87 -6.99
C ILE A 246 -8.57 -12.57 -8.17
N ILE A 247 -9.64 -13.34 -8.26
CA ILE A 247 -10.72 -13.10 -9.20
C ILE A 247 -11.73 -12.16 -8.54
N ARG A 248 -12.02 -11.05 -9.20
CA ARG A 248 -13.01 -10.07 -8.72
C ARG A 248 -14.41 -10.67 -8.74
N THR A 249 -15.12 -10.47 -7.66
CA THR A 249 -16.52 -10.85 -7.48
C THR A 249 -17.28 -9.66 -6.86
N ASP A 250 -18.60 -9.66 -6.97
CA ASP A 250 -19.45 -8.64 -6.35
C ASP A 250 -19.67 -8.90 -4.85
N ASP A 251 -19.41 -10.13 -4.41
CA ASP A 251 -19.61 -10.58 -3.04
C ASP A 251 -18.26 -10.78 -2.31
N ILE A 252 -18.31 -10.69 -0.99
CA ILE A 252 -17.18 -11.04 -0.12
C ILE A 252 -16.93 -12.56 -0.26
N GLN A 253 -15.68 -12.92 -0.52
CA GLN A 253 -15.24 -14.30 -0.63
C GLN A 253 -14.20 -14.60 0.45
N GLU A 254 -14.46 -15.62 1.25
CA GLU A 254 -13.50 -16.09 2.26
C GLU A 254 -13.00 -17.49 1.93
N THR A 255 -11.69 -17.68 2.00
CA THR A 255 -11.03 -18.97 1.78
C THR A 255 -10.19 -19.30 3.00
N GLN A 256 -10.35 -20.53 3.52
CA GLN A 256 -9.55 -21.02 4.63
C GLN A 256 -8.20 -21.56 4.14
N HIS A 257 -7.17 -21.37 4.93
CA HIS A 257 -5.81 -21.80 4.64
C HIS A 257 -5.17 -22.50 5.85
N ASP A 258 -4.08 -23.20 5.59
CA ASP A 258 -3.21 -23.82 6.59
C ASP A 258 -1.75 -23.72 6.10
N MET A 259 -1.22 -22.48 6.02
CA MET A 259 0.09 -22.20 5.46
C MET A 259 0.96 -21.44 6.45
N ASN A 260 2.09 -22.02 6.84
CA ASN A 260 3.08 -21.32 7.65
C ASN A 260 3.91 -20.39 6.75
N LEU A 261 4.08 -19.15 7.18
CA LEU A 261 4.92 -18.16 6.56
C LEU A 261 5.80 -17.50 7.61
N THR A 262 7.06 -17.30 7.29
CA THR A 262 8.03 -16.65 8.18
C THR A 262 8.21 -15.18 7.81
N LYS A 263 8.68 -14.41 8.76
CA LYS A 263 9.00 -12.99 8.57
C LYS A 263 9.94 -12.80 7.37
N GLY A 264 9.52 -11.99 6.40
CA GLY A 264 10.24 -11.76 5.17
C GLY A 264 9.79 -12.62 3.98
N ASP A 265 9.05 -13.72 4.18
CA ASP A 265 8.48 -14.48 3.07
C ASP A 265 7.53 -13.63 2.23
N GLU A 266 7.46 -13.86 0.93
CA GLU A 266 6.47 -13.19 0.08
C GLU A 266 5.05 -13.65 0.47
N LEU A 267 4.20 -12.70 0.82
CA LEU A 267 2.77 -12.91 1.03
C LEU A 267 2.00 -12.78 -0.28
N GLY A 268 2.39 -11.80 -1.09
CA GLY A 268 1.69 -11.51 -2.34
C GLY A 268 2.22 -10.28 -3.05
N ARG A 269 1.48 -9.82 -4.05
CA ARG A 269 1.89 -8.69 -4.89
C ARG A 269 0.70 -7.91 -5.43
N PHE A 270 0.97 -6.68 -5.80
CA PHE A 270 0.02 -5.80 -6.45
C PHE A 270 0.41 -5.55 -7.91
N TYR A 271 -0.57 -5.48 -8.76
CA TYR A 271 -0.43 -5.05 -10.15
C TYR A 271 -0.93 -3.60 -10.30
N LEU A 272 -0.06 -2.63 -10.00
CA LEU A 272 -0.25 -1.17 -9.96
C LEU A 272 -0.86 -0.63 -8.64
N GLY A 273 -0.16 0.32 -8.01
CA GLY A 273 -0.51 1.22 -6.88
C GLY A 273 -1.29 0.65 -5.69
N SER A 274 -0.79 0.81 -4.44
CA SER A 274 -1.36 0.03 -3.35
C SER A 274 -1.00 0.53 -1.94
N THR A 275 -1.64 -0.08 -0.94
CA THR A 275 -1.34 0.13 0.47
C THR A 275 -1.38 -1.22 1.19
N ALA A 276 -0.40 -1.48 2.03
CA ALA A 276 -0.39 -2.61 2.95
C ALA A 276 -0.63 -2.11 4.38
N ILE A 277 -1.56 -2.76 5.09
CA ILE A 277 -1.89 -2.40 6.47
C ILE A 277 -1.63 -3.63 7.35
N VAL A 278 -0.73 -3.49 8.31
CA VAL A 278 -0.46 -4.49 9.35
C VAL A 278 -1.38 -4.20 10.53
N VAL A 279 -2.08 -5.20 11.02
CA VAL A 279 -3.00 -5.09 12.17
C VAL A 279 -2.60 -6.14 13.21
N LEU A 280 -2.39 -5.70 14.43
CA LEU A 280 -1.94 -6.52 15.54
C LEU A 280 -2.97 -6.46 16.68
N PRO A 281 -3.18 -7.57 17.43
CA PRO A 281 -4.13 -7.60 18.51
C PRO A 281 -3.64 -6.80 19.74
N LYS A 282 -4.53 -6.47 20.65
CA LYS A 282 -4.19 -5.84 21.94
C LYS A 282 -3.12 -6.63 22.71
N GLY A 283 -3.16 -7.96 22.63
CA GLY A 283 -2.20 -8.84 23.28
C GLY A 283 -0.76 -8.64 22.82
N ALA A 284 -0.55 -8.21 21.57
CA ALA A 284 0.78 -7.95 21.01
C ALA A 284 1.50 -6.77 21.70
N LYS A 285 0.76 -5.83 22.29
CA LYS A 285 1.34 -4.63 22.95
C LYS A 285 2.46 -4.00 22.11
N ALA A 286 2.18 -3.76 20.84
CA ALA A 286 3.18 -3.28 19.91
C ALA A 286 3.79 -1.96 20.34
N ALA A 287 5.11 -1.87 20.31
CA ALA A 287 5.88 -0.66 20.54
C ALA A 287 6.56 -0.26 19.24
N TRP A 288 6.02 0.75 18.58
CA TRP A 288 6.60 1.30 17.35
C TRP A 288 7.88 2.05 17.66
N GLN A 289 8.84 2.06 16.72
CA GLN A 289 10.07 2.82 16.89
C GLN A 289 9.78 4.33 16.82
N ASP A 290 10.39 5.13 17.69
CA ASP A 290 10.23 6.59 17.75
C ASP A 290 10.63 7.30 16.43
N THR A 291 11.47 6.66 15.64
CA THR A 291 11.91 7.15 14.32
C THR A 291 10.86 6.94 13.25
N MET A 292 9.89 6.03 13.47
CA MET A 292 8.82 5.71 12.52
C MET A 292 7.62 6.62 12.75
N LYS A 293 7.33 7.46 11.77
CA LYS A 293 6.22 8.43 11.82
C LYS A 293 5.62 8.64 10.43
N HIS A 294 4.50 9.31 10.39
CA HIS A 294 3.92 9.74 9.11
C HIS A 294 4.96 10.41 8.21
N GLY A 295 5.07 9.93 6.98
CA GLY A 295 6.03 10.42 5.99
C GLY A 295 7.41 9.75 6.03
N SER A 296 7.71 8.89 7.00
CA SER A 296 8.96 8.11 7.01
C SER A 296 8.99 7.15 5.83
N THR A 297 10.07 7.19 5.04
CA THR A 297 10.35 6.18 4.01
C THR A 297 10.83 4.91 4.68
N VAL A 298 10.32 3.77 4.23
CA VAL A 298 10.70 2.46 4.73
C VAL A 298 10.98 1.51 3.57
N GLN A 299 11.86 0.54 3.83
CA GLN A 299 12.12 -0.58 2.94
C GLN A 299 11.50 -1.86 3.51
N MET A 300 11.11 -2.77 2.64
CA MET A 300 10.68 -4.11 3.01
C MET A 300 11.73 -4.77 3.91
N GLY A 301 11.28 -5.39 5.01
CA GLY A 301 12.16 -6.01 6.00
C GLY A 301 12.73 -5.08 7.07
N GLN A 302 12.61 -3.75 6.92
CA GLN A 302 13.05 -2.78 7.91
C GLN A 302 12.19 -2.84 9.17
N LEU A 303 12.81 -2.83 10.36
CA LEU A 303 12.10 -2.85 11.64
C LEU A 303 11.21 -1.62 11.83
N LEU A 304 9.91 -1.85 12.03
CA LEU A 304 8.92 -0.82 12.38
C LEU A 304 8.69 -0.71 13.88
N GLY A 305 8.74 -1.82 14.59
CA GLY A 305 8.44 -1.90 16.01
C GLY A 305 8.67 -3.29 16.56
N ARG A 306 8.26 -3.52 17.80
CA ARG A 306 8.35 -4.82 18.48
C ARG A 306 7.08 -5.13 19.21
N VAL A 307 6.70 -6.39 19.26
CA VAL A 307 5.68 -6.86 20.20
C VAL A 307 6.33 -7.20 21.53
N LYS A 308 5.61 -6.97 22.62
CA LYS A 308 6.08 -7.40 23.95
C LYS A 308 5.68 -8.87 24.10
N ALA A 309 6.67 -9.70 24.41
CA ALA A 309 6.45 -11.08 24.83
C ALA A 309 5.66 -11.12 26.15
#